data_2a8f66b08bf2888e87c5f234add0b956
#
_entry.id   2a8f66b08bf2888e87c5f234add0b956
#
_cell.length_a   1.000
_cell.length_b   1.000
_cell.length_c   1.000
_cell.angle_alpha   90.00
_cell.angle_beta   90.00
_cell.angle_gamma   90.00
#
_symmetry.space_group_name_H-M   'P 1'
#
loop_
_entity.id
_entity.type
_entity.pdbx_description
1 polymer ?
#
loop_
_entity_poly.entity_id
_entity_poly.type
_entity_poly.pdbx_seq_one_letter_code
_entity_poly.pdbx_strand_id
1 'polypeptide(L)'
;NGFLCGHTGVAPEIVEYYVEFLNRGVHPVIKSRGSVGEADIATLPAIGLTAIGEGEAYYQGQRMESAKALELSGLKPLKLGPKDGLGIVSSNAQGAAFAAMGVIEAEQFIERYRKVFCLALEGLNGVLDPMDESVNRERGYQGQMESARKCRELLKGSYLEKPWEGRALQDPLSFRCQSAITGSVMDALAYLKQQLKVELNATDDNPCLLPEEDRMCGSPNFEPLTWVLAVEMASTGL
;
A
#
# COMPACT_ATOMS: atom_id res chain seq x y z
N ASN A 1 2.46 11.24 -8.68
CA ASN A 1 3.53 10.67 -9.54
C ASN A 1 3.05 10.47 -10.97
N GLY A 2 1.85 9.91 -11.22
CA GLY A 2 1.34 9.67 -12.58
C GLY A 2 1.40 10.91 -13.49
N PHE A 3 1.01 12.06 -12.99
CA PHE A 3 1.14 13.31 -13.74
C PHE A 3 2.59 13.63 -14.14
N LEU A 4 3.55 13.32 -13.28
CA LEU A 4 4.97 13.57 -13.54
C LEU A 4 5.57 12.66 -14.63
N CYS A 5 4.86 11.59 -15.00
CA CYS A 5 5.25 10.77 -16.16
C CYS A 5 5.07 11.52 -17.49
N GLY A 6 4.26 12.60 -17.51
CA GLY A 6 4.09 13.44 -18.70
C GLY A 6 3.10 12.91 -19.74
N HIS A 7 2.36 11.85 -19.43
CA HIS A 7 1.46 11.17 -20.38
C HIS A 7 -0.03 11.42 -20.15
N THR A 8 -0.38 12.20 -19.11
CA THR A 8 -1.79 12.50 -18.77
C THR A 8 -2.32 13.69 -19.58
N GLY A 9 -1.47 14.65 -19.94
CA GLY A 9 -1.86 15.83 -20.70
C GLY A 9 -2.69 16.84 -19.91
N VAL A 10 -2.52 16.88 -18.58
CA VAL A 10 -3.07 17.96 -17.73
C VAL A 10 -2.19 19.19 -17.75
N ALA A 11 -2.78 20.35 -17.46
CA ALA A 11 -2.02 21.58 -17.31
C ALA A 11 -1.05 21.48 -16.11
N PRO A 12 0.17 22.05 -16.20
CA PRO A 12 1.14 22.03 -15.08
C PRO A 12 0.58 22.58 -13.77
N GLU A 13 -0.32 23.56 -13.86
CA GLU A 13 -1.01 24.18 -12.72
C GLU A 13 -1.79 23.16 -11.89
N ILE A 14 -2.28 22.08 -12.51
CA ILE A 14 -2.96 20.99 -11.78
C ILE A 14 -1.98 20.30 -10.83
N VAL A 15 -0.78 19.99 -11.32
CA VAL A 15 0.27 19.35 -10.51
C VAL A 15 0.71 20.25 -9.36
N GLU A 16 0.96 21.51 -9.66
CA GLU A 16 1.33 22.51 -8.65
C GLU A 16 0.22 22.64 -7.58
N TYR A 17 -1.04 22.59 -7.99
CA TYR A 17 -2.17 22.71 -7.08
C TYR A 17 -2.30 21.51 -6.13
N TYR A 18 -2.00 20.29 -6.60
CA TYR A 18 -1.91 19.12 -5.72
C TYR A 18 -0.82 19.27 -4.66
N VAL A 19 0.33 19.84 -5.04
CA VAL A 19 1.42 20.15 -4.10
C VAL A 19 0.96 21.21 -3.07
N GLU A 20 0.27 22.25 -3.53
CA GLU A 20 -0.27 23.29 -2.64
C GLU A 20 -1.32 22.75 -1.68
N PHE A 21 -2.18 21.82 -2.10
CA PHE A 21 -3.10 21.14 -1.19
C PHE A 21 -2.37 20.49 -0.01
N LEU A 22 -1.30 19.77 -0.29
CA LEU A 22 -0.50 19.13 0.74
C LEU A 22 0.22 20.15 1.62
N ASN A 23 0.86 21.14 1.02
CA ASN A 23 1.64 22.17 1.74
C ASN A 23 0.78 23.03 2.67
N ARG A 24 -0.45 23.32 2.26
CA ARG A 24 -1.39 24.15 3.02
C ARG A 24 -2.36 23.37 3.88
N GLY A 25 -2.32 22.03 3.83
CA GLY A 25 -3.18 21.16 4.63
C GLY A 25 -4.66 21.23 4.24
N VAL A 26 -4.94 21.43 2.95
CA VAL A 26 -6.29 21.31 2.39
C VAL A 26 -6.48 19.88 1.92
N HIS A 27 -7.41 19.15 2.52
CA HIS A 27 -7.64 17.74 2.21
C HIS A 27 -9.07 17.56 1.68
N PRO A 28 -9.27 17.26 0.38
CA PRO A 28 -10.58 16.96 -0.18
C PRO A 28 -11.27 15.84 0.58
N VAL A 29 -12.60 15.97 0.78
CA VAL A 29 -13.39 14.90 1.38
C VAL A 29 -13.67 13.84 0.31
N ILE A 30 -12.87 12.76 0.32
CA ILE A 30 -13.02 11.65 -0.59
C ILE A 30 -13.79 10.53 0.10
N LYS A 31 -14.77 9.92 -0.58
CA LYS A 31 -15.51 8.79 -0.05
C LYS A 31 -14.63 7.55 -0.06
N SER A 32 -14.68 6.77 1.02
CA SER A 32 -13.90 5.53 1.16
C SER A 32 -14.45 4.34 0.33
N ARG A 33 -15.66 4.48 -0.21
CA ARG A 33 -16.32 3.47 -1.04
C ARG A 33 -16.93 4.13 -2.27
N GLY A 34 -17.00 3.40 -3.37
CA GLY A 34 -17.60 3.88 -4.61
C GLY A 34 -16.79 3.52 -5.86
N SER A 35 -15.71 2.73 -5.71
CA SER A 35 -14.99 2.20 -6.88
C SER A 35 -15.90 1.33 -7.73
N VAL A 36 -15.74 1.43 -9.04
CA VAL A 36 -16.43 0.56 -10.03
C VAL A 36 -15.54 -0.60 -10.48
N GLY A 37 -14.34 -0.71 -9.92
CA GLY A 37 -13.37 -1.77 -10.24
C GLY A 37 -12.41 -1.42 -11.38
N GLU A 38 -12.56 -0.26 -12.00
CA GLU A 38 -11.69 0.26 -13.05
C GLU A 38 -11.52 1.76 -12.88
N ALA A 39 -10.31 2.21 -12.63
CA ALA A 39 -9.97 3.54 -12.15
C ALA A 39 -10.85 3.99 -10.95
N ASP A 40 -10.46 5.01 -10.26
CA ASP A 40 -11.22 5.54 -9.11
C ASP A 40 -12.16 6.68 -9.52
N ILE A 41 -12.78 6.55 -10.71
CA ILE A 41 -13.59 7.60 -11.36
C ILE A 41 -14.80 8.07 -10.54
N ALA A 42 -15.25 7.28 -9.57
CA ALA A 42 -16.36 7.65 -8.70
C ALA A 42 -15.92 8.42 -7.45
N THR A 43 -14.64 8.45 -7.13
CA THR A 43 -14.11 9.02 -5.88
C THR A 43 -13.13 10.18 -6.11
N LEU A 44 -12.25 10.06 -7.09
CA LEU A 44 -11.27 11.11 -7.44
C LEU A 44 -11.89 12.44 -7.92
N PRO A 45 -13.12 12.50 -8.49
CA PRO A 45 -13.76 13.79 -8.78
C PRO A 45 -13.81 14.73 -7.59
N ALA A 46 -13.86 14.22 -6.35
CA ALA A 46 -13.83 15.05 -5.15
C ALA A 46 -12.59 15.96 -5.07
N ILE A 47 -11.45 15.51 -5.60
CA ILE A 47 -10.23 16.33 -5.63
C ILE A 47 -10.39 17.47 -6.62
N GLY A 48 -10.90 17.19 -7.82
CA GLY A 48 -11.17 18.20 -8.85
C GLY A 48 -12.22 19.21 -8.40
N LEU A 49 -13.30 18.74 -7.78
CA LEU A 49 -14.34 19.61 -7.21
C LEU A 49 -13.76 20.55 -6.16
N THR A 50 -12.98 20.04 -5.24
CA THR A 50 -12.30 20.88 -4.24
C THR A 50 -11.40 21.91 -4.91
N ALA A 51 -10.64 21.52 -5.95
CA ALA A 51 -9.76 22.42 -6.65
C ALA A 51 -10.48 23.59 -7.33
N ILE A 52 -11.72 23.42 -7.78
CA ILE A 52 -12.56 24.47 -8.36
C ILE A 52 -13.43 25.19 -7.32
N GLY A 53 -13.33 24.85 -6.04
CA GLY A 53 -14.09 25.46 -4.95
C GLY A 53 -15.46 24.84 -4.68
N GLU A 54 -15.73 23.67 -5.24
CA GLU A 54 -16.98 22.92 -5.01
C GLU A 54 -16.75 21.72 -4.07
N GLY A 55 -17.84 21.15 -3.54
CA GLY A 55 -17.79 20.05 -2.60
C GLY A 55 -17.24 20.45 -1.23
N GLU A 56 -16.60 19.53 -0.53
CA GLU A 56 -16.13 19.70 0.84
C GLU A 56 -14.66 19.32 1.00
N ALA A 57 -14.00 20.01 1.93
CA ALA A 57 -12.61 19.71 2.31
C ALA A 57 -12.42 19.81 3.82
N TYR A 58 -11.37 19.14 4.32
CA TYR A 58 -10.82 19.40 5.64
C TYR A 58 -9.76 20.49 5.55
N TYR A 59 -9.82 21.47 6.43
CA TYR A 59 -8.78 22.45 6.66
C TYR A 59 -8.59 22.66 8.16
N GLN A 60 -7.35 22.57 8.65
CA GLN A 60 -7.03 22.63 10.09
C GLN A 60 -7.89 21.67 10.94
N GLY A 61 -8.16 20.47 10.45
CA GLY A 61 -8.94 19.44 11.12
C GLY A 61 -10.45 19.66 11.11
N GLN A 62 -10.95 20.72 10.48
CA GLN A 62 -12.38 21.02 10.37
C GLN A 62 -12.89 20.73 8.95
N ARG A 63 -14.03 20.05 8.86
CA ARG A 63 -14.73 19.83 7.60
C ARG A 63 -15.58 21.05 7.26
N MET A 64 -15.45 21.54 6.04
CA MET A 64 -16.14 22.72 5.55
C MET A 64 -16.34 22.69 4.03
N GLU A 65 -17.08 23.62 3.49
CA GLU A 65 -17.16 23.82 2.04
C GLU A 65 -15.80 24.13 1.44
N SER A 66 -15.50 23.55 0.29
CA SER A 66 -14.20 23.71 -0.38
C SER A 66 -13.85 25.16 -0.67
N ALA A 67 -14.82 25.96 -1.14
CA ALA A 67 -14.61 27.40 -1.37
C ALA A 67 -14.05 28.10 -0.12
N LYS A 68 -14.59 27.77 1.06
CA LYS A 68 -14.15 28.35 2.33
C LYS A 68 -12.77 27.84 2.74
N ALA A 69 -12.49 26.54 2.54
CA ALA A 69 -11.16 25.97 2.82
C ALA A 69 -10.08 26.61 1.94
N LEU A 70 -10.38 26.83 0.65
CA LEU A 70 -9.46 27.52 -0.27
C LEU A 70 -9.22 28.96 0.15
N GLU A 71 -10.27 29.72 0.47
CA GLU A 71 -10.16 31.10 0.96
C GLU A 71 -9.24 31.20 2.19
N LEU A 72 -9.50 30.36 3.20
CA LEU A 72 -8.75 30.34 4.46
C LEU A 72 -7.29 29.92 4.29
N SER A 73 -7.03 29.03 3.32
CA SER A 73 -5.67 28.58 3.00
C SER A 73 -4.92 29.52 2.05
N GLY A 74 -5.58 30.56 1.53
CA GLY A 74 -5.00 31.50 0.57
C GLY A 74 -4.86 30.93 -0.84
N LEU A 75 -5.60 29.86 -1.17
CA LEU A 75 -5.69 29.31 -2.52
C LEU A 75 -6.85 29.93 -3.28
N LYS A 76 -6.68 30.07 -4.59
CA LYS A 76 -7.75 30.52 -5.48
C LYS A 76 -8.29 29.32 -6.23
N PRO A 77 -9.63 29.20 -6.43
CA PRO A 77 -10.17 28.13 -7.25
C PRO A 77 -9.52 28.05 -8.63
N LEU A 78 -9.19 26.84 -9.06
CA LEU A 78 -8.66 26.58 -10.40
C LEU A 78 -9.76 26.76 -11.46
N LYS A 79 -9.32 27.09 -12.66
CA LYS A 79 -10.13 26.98 -13.87
C LYS A 79 -9.59 25.84 -14.71
N LEU A 80 -10.33 24.75 -14.78
CA LEU A 80 -9.92 23.58 -15.56
C LEU A 80 -9.93 23.87 -17.06
N GLY A 81 -8.87 23.45 -17.73
CA GLY A 81 -8.72 23.48 -19.17
C GLY A 81 -9.09 22.12 -19.81
N PRO A 82 -8.80 21.98 -21.12
CA PRO A 82 -9.00 20.73 -21.83
C PRO A 82 -8.23 19.59 -21.18
N LYS A 83 -8.88 18.43 -21.01
CA LYS A 83 -8.36 17.20 -20.40
C LYS A 83 -8.10 17.24 -18.88
N ASP A 84 -8.01 18.39 -18.23
CA ASP A 84 -7.70 18.46 -16.79
C ASP A 84 -8.67 17.65 -15.93
N GLY A 85 -9.98 17.81 -16.17
CA GLY A 85 -11.00 17.06 -15.44
C GLY A 85 -10.86 15.55 -15.64
N LEU A 86 -10.64 15.10 -16.87
CA LEU A 86 -10.48 13.68 -17.16
C LEU A 86 -9.18 13.14 -16.53
N GLY A 87 -8.07 13.87 -16.63
CA GLY A 87 -6.80 13.45 -16.05
C GLY A 87 -6.85 13.34 -14.51
N ILE A 88 -7.65 14.19 -13.85
CA ILE A 88 -7.87 14.10 -12.40
C ILE A 88 -8.60 12.81 -12.02
N VAL A 89 -9.56 12.35 -12.82
CA VAL A 89 -10.46 11.24 -12.43
C VAL A 89 -10.03 9.88 -13.01
N SER A 90 -9.28 9.86 -14.10
CA SER A 90 -8.87 8.64 -14.80
C SER A 90 -7.56 8.10 -14.20
N SER A 91 -7.65 7.54 -12.97
CA SER A 91 -6.49 7.05 -12.24
C SER A 91 -6.91 6.02 -11.20
N ASN A 92 -5.98 5.15 -10.80
CA ASN A 92 -6.11 4.18 -9.69
C ASN A 92 -5.55 4.73 -8.37
N ALA A 93 -5.34 6.04 -8.27
CA ALA A 93 -4.55 6.66 -7.19
C ALA A 93 -5.08 6.38 -5.79
N GLN A 94 -6.41 6.34 -5.59
CA GLN A 94 -6.99 6.04 -4.29
C GLN A 94 -6.82 4.56 -3.91
N GLY A 95 -7.14 3.66 -4.84
CA GLY A 95 -6.98 2.22 -4.63
C GLY A 95 -5.54 1.86 -4.34
N ALA A 96 -4.59 2.37 -5.14
CA ALA A 96 -3.16 2.15 -4.95
C ALA A 96 -2.65 2.74 -3.62
N ALA A 97 -3.15 3.91 -3.19
CA ALA A 97 -2.81 4.50 -1.90
C ALA A 97 -3.29 3.63 -0.73
N PHE A 98 -4.52 3.11 -0.77
CA PHE A 98 -5.02 2.18 0.24
C PHE A 98 -4.20 0.89 0.29
N ALA A 99 -3.85 0.32 -0.87
CA ALA A 99 -3.02 -0.87 -0.94
C ALA A 99 -1.61 -0.60 -0.36
N ALA A 100 -1.01 0.53 -0.66
CA ALA A 100 0.30 0.92 -0.12
C ALA A 100 0.28 1.09 1.41
N MET A 101 -0.75 1.75 1.94
CA MET A 101 -0.95 1.87 3.39
C MET A 101 -1.19 0.51 4.05
N GLY A 102 -2.01 -0.35 3.42
CA GLY A 102 -2.27 -1.70 3.88
C GLY A 102 -1.00 -2.56 3.96
N VAL A 103 -0.08 -2.41 3.02
CA VAL A 103 1.24 -3.09 3.07
C VAL A 103 2.04 -2.64 4.29
N ILE A 104 2.09 -1.33 4.57
CA ILE A 104 2.81 -0.79 5.73
C ILE A 104 2.22 -1.34 7.04
N GLU A 105 0.91 -1.36 7.16
CA GLU A 105 0.21 -1.88 8.33
C GLU A 105 0.41 -3.39 8.50
N ALA A 106 0.36 -4.16 7.40
CA ALA A 106 0.60 -5.60 7.41
C ALA A 106 2.04 -5.94 7.83
N GLU A 107 3.04 -5.22 7.34
CA GLU A 107 4.44 -5.39 7.76
C GLU A 107 4.60 -5.10 9.26
N GLN A 108 4.00 -4.02 9.76
CA GLN A 108 4.01 -3.70 11.19
C GLN A 108 3.28 -4.76 12.04
N PHE A 109 2.17 -5.30 11.52
CA PHE A 109 1.45 -6.38 12.17
C PHE A 109 2.32 -7.64 12.28
N ILE A 110 2.98 -8.06 11.20
CA ILE A 110 3.87 -9.22 11.18
C ILE A 110 5.02 -9.06 12.19
N GLU A 111 5.61 -7.87 12.32
CA GLU A 111 6.66 -7.61 13.31
C GLU A 111 6.14 -7.74 14.75
N ARG A 112 4.93 -7.25 15.04
CA ARG A 112 4.29 -7.40 16.35
C ARG A 112 3.91 -8.86 16.63
N TYR A 113 3.29 -9.53 15.66
CA TYR A 113 2.92 -10.94 15.73
C TYR A 113 4.13 -11.82 16.06
N ARG A 114 5.25 -11.60 15.39
CA ARG A 114 6.50 -12.35 15.63
C ARG A 114 6.99 -12.23 17.07
N LYS A 115 6.92 -11.02 17.66
CA LYS A 115 7.29 -10.80 19.06
C LYS A 115 6.36 -11.58 20.01
N VAL A 116 5.06 -11.50 19.76
CA VAL A 116 4.05 -12.24 20.55
C VAL A 116 4.27 -13.75 20.41
N PHE A 117 4.55 -14.22 19.19
CA PHE A 117 4.86 -15.63 18.95
C PHE A 117 6.11 -16.08 19.73
N CYS A 118 7.20 -15.33 19.70
CA CYS A 118 8.41 -15.67 20.44
C CYS A 118 8.17 -15.74 21.96
N LEU A 119 7.40 -14.79 22.51
CA LEU A 119 6.99 -14.83 23.93
C LEU A 119 6.11 -16.05 24.23
N ALA A 120 5.19 -16.38 23.34
CA ALA A 120 4.34 -17.56 23.49
C ALA A 120 5.14 -18.87 23.41
N LEU A 121 6.15 -18.92 22.54
CA LEU A 121 7.05 -20.06 22.42
C LEU A 121 7.87 -20.27 23.70
N GLU A 122 8.35 -19.19 24.32
CA GLU A 122 9.00 -19.25 25.63
C GLU A 122 8.01 -19.73 26.71
N GLY A 123 6.80 -19.19 26.73
CA GLY A 123 5.76 -19.63 27.67
C GLY A 123 5.35 -21.10 27.50
N LEU A 124 5.40 -21.62 26.29
CA LEU A 124 5.18 -23.03 25.97
C LEU A 124 6.37 -23.93 26.36
N ASN A 125 7.54 -23.37 26.58
CA ASN A 125 8.81 -24.10 26.64
C ASN A 125 9.07 -24.88 25.33
N GLY A 126 8.84 -24.22 24.20
CA GLY A 126 8.84 -24.82 22.88
C GLY A 126 10.23 -25.16 22.33
N VAL A 127 10.25 -25.70 21.13
CA VAL A 127 11.45 -26.21 20.43
C VAL A 127 11.91 -25.21 19.39
N LEU A 128 13.23 -24.93 19.32
CA LEU A 128 13.82 -23.99 18.35
C LEU A 128 14.14 -24.61 17.00
N ASP A 129 14.17 -25.94 16.88
CA ASP A 129 14.53 -26.65 15.64
C ASP A 129 13.77 -26.20 14.40
N PRO A 130 12.46 -25.87 14.45
CA PRO A 130 11.73 -25.37 13.29
C PRO A 130 12.27 -24.04 12.74
N MET A 131 13.06 -23.32 13.54
CA MET A 131 13.66 -22.04 13.16
C MET A 131 15.12 -22.19 12.77
N ASP A 132 15.68 -23.42 12.80
CA ASP A 132 17.07 -23.66 12.41
C ASP A 132 17.34 -23.18 10.98
N GLU A 133 18.52 -22.59 10.78
CA GLU A 133 18.89 -22.01 9.50
C GLU A 133 18.99 -23.05 8.39
N SER A 134 19.60 -24.19 8.69
CA SER A 134 19.78 -25.25 7.72
C SER A 134 18.45 -25.87 7.31
N VAL A 135 17.54 -26.09 8.27
CA VAL A 135 16.19 -26.62 8.01
C VAL A 135 15.43 -25.69 7.05
N ASN A 136 15.45 -24.39 7.31
CA ASN A 136 14.72 -23.42 6.48
C ASN A 136 15.38 -23.20 5.11
N ARG A 137 16.72 -23.28 5.04
CA ARG A 137 17.48 -23.22 3.78
C ARG A 137 17.14 -24.38 2.85
N GLU A 138 17.02 -25.60 3.37
CA GLU A 138 16.66 -26.77 2.56
C GLU A 138 15.25 -26.64 1.93
N ARG A 139 14.35 -25.88 2.53
CA ARG A 139 13.04 -25.57 1.94
C ARG A 139 13.12 -24.49 0.85
N GLY A 140 14.01 -23.49 1.00
CA GLY A 140 14.40 -22.52 -0.01
C GLY A 140 13.48 -21.30 -0.22
N TYR A 141 12.36 -21.18 0.50
CA TYR A 141 11.50 -20.00 0.42
C TYR A 141 12.09 -18.81 1.18
N GLN A 142 12.22 -17.67 0.52
CA GLN A 142 12.88 -16.48 1.07
C GLN A 142 12.17 -15.95 2.33
N GLY A 143 10.85 -15.80 2.26
CA GLY A 143 10.06 -15.34 3.40
C GLY A 143 10.17 -16.29 4.59
N GLN A 144 10.17 -17.61 4.37
CA GLN A 144 10.33 -18.59 5.43
C GLN A 144 11.70 -18.46 6.11
N MET A 145 12.77 -18.38 5.34
CA MET A 145 14.15 -18.20 5.85
C MET A 145 14.27 -16.91 6.66
N GLU A 146 13.72 -15.81 6.15
CA GLU A 146 13.75 -14.51 6.82
C GLU A 146 12.88 -14.51 8.10
N SER A 147 11.70 -15.13 8.06
CA SER A 147 10.85 -15.28 9.24
C SER A 147 11.55 -16.06 10.35
N ALA A 148 12.15 -17.19 10.01
CA ALA A 148 12.92 -18.00 10.94
C ALA A 148 14.14 -17.25 11.51
N ARG A 149 14.90 -16.54 10.66
CA ARG A 149 16.03 -15.71 11.06
C ARG A 149 15.65 -14.67 12.09
N LYS A 150 14.58 -13.91 11.84
CA LYS A 150 14.09 -12.87 12.75
C LYS A 150 13.59 -13.44 14.08
N CYS A 151 12.98 -14.63 14.08
CA CYS A 151 12.63 -15.32 15.33
C CYS A 151 13.87 -15.73 16.13
N ARG A 152 14.89 -16.30 15.47
CA ARG A 152 16.17 -16.62 16.15
C ARG A 152 16.83 -15.39 16.76
N GLU A 153 16.78 -14.24 16.09
CA GLU A 153 17.33 -12.99 16.63
C GLU A 153 16.60 -12.52 17.90
N LEU A 154 15.26 -12.62 17.92
CA LEU A 154 14.46 -12.28 19.09
C LEU A 154 14.67 -13.23 20.26
N LEU A 155 14.91 -14.51 19.97
CA LEU A 155 15.09 -15.57 20.97
C LEU A 155 16.56 -15.75 21.40
N LYS A 156 17.47 -14.94 20.86
CA LYS A 156 18.90 -15.02 21.21
C LYS A 156 19.12 -14.81 22.71
N GLY A 157 19.75 -15.77 23.36
CA GLY A 157 20.00 -15.77 24.81
C GLY A 157 18.82 -16.29 25.63
N SER A 158 17.74 -16.74 24.98
CA SER A 158 16.62 -17.41 25.65
C SER A 158 17.06 -18.72 26.31
N TYR A 159 16.38 -19.08 27.40
CA TYR A 159 16.57 -20.38 28.03
C TYR A 159 16.21 -21.55 27.10
N LEU A 160 15.44 -21.30 26.04
CA LEU A 160 15.11 -22.31 25.03
C LEU A 160 16.33 -22.84 24.28
N GLU A 161 17.44 -22.10 24.22
CA GLU A 161 18.70 -22.55 23.62
C GLU A 161 19.38 -23.67 24.44
N LYS A 162 18.98 -23.86 25.70
CA LYS A 162 19.56 -24.87 26.58
C LYS A 162 18.77 -26.16 26.42
N PRO A 163 19.51 -27.34 26.38
CA PRO A 163 18.87 -28.64 26.44
C PRO A 163 18.04 -28.79 27.71
N TRP A 164 16.83 -29.36 27.57
CA TRP A 164 16.00 -29.71 28.72
C TRP A 164 15.17 -30.97 28.45
N GLU A 165 15.36 -31.98 29.29
CA GLU A 165 14.76 -33.31 29.14
C GLU A 165 13.21 -33.30 29.23
N GLY A 166 12.62 -32.32 29.90
CA GLY A 166 11.16 -32.17 30.02
C GLY A 166 10.48 -31.56 28.81
N ARG A 167 11.22 -31.20 27.75
CA ARG A 167 10.65 -30.56 26.56
C ARG A 167 10.02 -31.60 25.64
N ALA A 168 8.90 -31.22 24.99
CA ALA A 168 8.27 -32.08 24.00
C ALA A 168 9.24 -32.35 22.82
N LEU A 169 9.10 -33.53 22.18
CA LEU A 169 9.87 -33.85 20.98
C LEU A 169 9.55 -32.89 19.82
N GLN A 170 8.30 -32.49 19.70
CA GLN A 170 7.81 -31.53 18.71
C GLN A 170 6.69 -30.69 19.31
N ASP A 171 6.64 -29.41 18.94
CA ASP A 171 5.56 -28.51 19.27
C ASP A 171 4.31 -28.77 18.42
N PRO A 172 3.13 -28.30 18.84
CA PRO A 172 1.93 -28.25 18.01
C PRO A 172 2.20 -27.52 16.68
N LEU A 173 1.47 -27.87 15.63
CA LEU A 173 1.67 -27.31 14.29
C LEU A 173 1.57 -25.77 14.24
N SER A 174 0.70 -25.18 15.08
CA SER A 174 0.55 -23.73 15.21
C SER A 174 1.84 -23.02 15.63
N PHE A 175 2.72 -23.69 16.37
CA PHE A 175 4.04 -23.19 16.72
C PHE A 175 5.10 -23.64 15.70
N ARG A 176 5.12 -24.92 15.37
CA ARG A 176 6.12 -25.52 14.51
C ARG A 176 6.14 -24.94 13.09
N CYS A 177 4.96 -24.59 12.54
CA CYS A 177 4.82 -24.08 11.18
C CYS A 177 4.89 -22.56 11.05
N GLN A 178 5.12 -21.82 12.13
CA GLN A 178 5.05 -20.36 12.15
C GLN A 178 5.94 -19.70 11.07
N SER A 179 7.21 -20.12 10.96
CA SER A 179 8.12 -19.52 9.99
C SER A 179 7.67 -19.74 8.55
N ALA A 180 7.10 -20.90 8.25
CA ALA A 180 6.57 -21.20 6.93
C ALA A 180 5.30 -20.38 6.62
N ILE A 181 4.36 -20.30 7.56
CA ILE A 181 3.10 -19.55 7.39
C ILE A 181 3.41 -18.06 7.25
N THR A 182 4.08 -17.46 8.23
CA THR A 182 4.43 -16.04 8.19
C THR A 182 5.33 -15.71 7.00
N GLY A 183 6.23 -16.62 6.63
CA GLY A 183 7.09 -16.48 5.47
C GLY A 183 6.30 -16.39 4.17
N SER A 184 5.26 -17.22 4.00
CA SER A 184 4.40 -17.15 2.82
C SER A 184 3.67 -15.81 2.71
N VAL A 185 3.21 -15.24 3.82
CA VAL A 185 2.62 -13.89 3.85
C VAL A 185 3.65 -12.83 3.48
N MET A 186 4.89 -12.96 3.97
CA MET A 186 5.97 -12.03 3.63
C MET A 186 6.33 -12.07 2.14
N ASP A 187 6.35 -13.26 1.52
CA ASP A 187 6.58 -13.41 0.08
C ASP A 187 5.43 -12.80 -0.74
N ALA A 188 4.18 -12.98 -0.31
CA ALA A 188 3.02 -12.36 -0.94
C ALA A 188 3.06 -10.82 -0.84
N LEU A 189 3.42 -10.26 0.33
CA LEU A 189 3.59 -8.83 0.52
C LEU A 189 4.77 -8.27 -0.31
N ALA A 190 5.85 -9.03 -0.45
CA ALA A 190 6.98 -8.63 -1.28
C ALA A 190 6.57 -8.53 -2.76
N TYR A 191 5.77 -9.48 -3.25
CA TYR A 191 5.20 -9.41 -4.59
C TYR A 191 4.28 -8.21 -4.76
N LEU A 192 3.35 -7.97 -3.81
CA LEU A 192 2.47 -6.80 -3.84
C LEU A 192 3.26 -5.49 -3.87
N LYS A 193 4.29 -5.35 -3.05
CA LYS A 193 5.18 -4.16 -3.06
C LYS A 193 5.83 -3.94 -4.42
N GLN A 194 6.25 -5.02 -5.08
CA GLN A 194 6.85 -4.95 -6.40
C GLN A 194 5.85 -4.43 -7.45
N GLN A 195 4.59 -4.91 -7.41
CA GLN A 195 3.54 -4.45 -8.31
C GLN A 195 3.15 -2.99 -8.02
N LEU A 196 2.95 -2.63 -6.75
CA LEU A 196 2.64 -1.25 -6.36
C LEU A 196 3.76 -0.26 -6.70
N LYS A 197 5.02 -0.69 -6.67
CA LYS A 197 6.14 0.17 -7.09
C LYS A 197 6.01 0.56 -8.57
N VAL A 198 5.51 -0.33 -9.42
CA VAL A 198 5.22 -0.01 -10.82
C VAL A 198 4.03 0.92 -10.90
N GLU A 199 2.91 0.56 -10.29
CA GLU A 199 1.66 1.33 -10.32
C GLU A 199 1.85 2.77 -9.84
N LEU A 200 2.50 2.96 -8.70
CA LEU A 200 2.74 4.29 -8.12
C LEU A 200 3.69 5.19 -8.94
N ASN A 201 4.32 4.67 -10.00
CA ASN A 201 5.26 5.39 -10.85
C ASN A 201 4.94 5.24 -12.35
N ALA A 202 3.79 4.70 -12.69
CA ALA A 202 3.31 4.56 -14.05
C ALA A 202 2.28 5.64 -14.39
N THR A 203 1.89 5.66 -15.66
CA THR A 203 0.73 6.42 -16.13
C THR A 203 -0.44 5.46 -16.30
N ASP A 204 -1.51 5.74 -15.61
CA ASP A 204 -2.75 4.96 -15.59
C ASP A 204 -3.92 5.68 -16.29
N ASP A 205 -3.63 6.73 -17.03
CA ASP A 205 -4.62 7.57 -17.70
C ASP A 205 -5.11 6.99 -19.04
N ASN A 206 -6.31 7.36 -19.41
CA ASN A 206 -6.93 7.09 -20.71
C ASN A 206 -7.70 8.33 -21.21
N PRO A 207 -7.44 8.81 -22.42
CA PRO A 207 -6.39 8.39 -23.36
C PRO A 207 -4.99 8.80 -22.89
N CYS A 208 -4.00 7.99 -23.26
CA CYS A 208 -2.60 8.24 -22.97
C CYS A 208 -2.01 9.20 -24.01
N LEU A 209 -1.35 10.27 -23.56
CA LEU A 209 -0.63 11.20 -24.42
C LEU A 209 0.78 10.67 -24.65
N LEU A 210 1.21 10.70 -25.92
CA LEU A 210 2.55 10.31 -26.37
C LEU A 210 3.22 11.53 -27.01
N PRO A 211 3.83 12.43 -26.22
CA PRO A 211 4.37 13.70 -26.72
C PRO A 211 5.46 13.50 -27.76
N GLU A 212 6.32 12.51 -27.59
CA GLU A 212 7.43 12.21 -28.53
C GLU A 212 6.94 11.78 -29.92
N GLU A 213 5.70 11.29 -30.00
CA GLU A 213 5.07 10.81 -31.22
C GLU A 213 3.99 11.76 -31.74
N ASP A 214 3.78 12.89 -31.05
CA ASP A 214 2.74 13.90 -31.35
C ASP A 214 1.35 13.27 -31.55
N ARG A 215 0.98 12.35 -30.67
CA ARG A 215 -0.31 11.65 -30.73
C ARG A 215 -0.89 11.30 -29.36
N MET A 216 -2.19 11.03 -29.37
CA MET A 216 -2.95 10.55 -28.21
C MET A 216 -3.62 9.22 -28.57
N CYS A 217 -3.58 8.25 -27.67
CA CYS A 217 -4.09 6.91 -27.90
C CYS A 217 -5.03 6.47 -26.78
N GLY A 218 -6.13 5.82 -27.15
CA GLY A 218 -6.92 5.06 -26.19
C GLY A 218 -6.04 3.98 -25.54
N SER A 219 -6.13 3.82 -24.23
CA SER A 219 -5.24 2.97 -23.46
C SER A 219 -6.02 2.13 -22.44
N PRO A 220 -5.53 0.91 -22.11
CA PRO A 220 -6.06 0.09 -21.01
C PRO A 220 -5.36 0.37 -19.68
N ASN A 221 -4.54 1.39 -19.58
CA ASN A 221 -3.62 1.60 -18.45
C ASN A 221 -4.32 1.82 -17.11
N PHE A 222 -5.61 2.17 -17.14
CA PHE A 222 -6.47 2.30 -15.95
C PHE A 222 -6.92 0.95 -15.35
N GLU A 223 -6.62 -0.18 -16.01
CA GLU A 223 -6.99 -1.51 -15.53
C GLU A 223 -6.08 -1.95 -14.36
N PRO A 224 -6.62 -2.12 -13.13
CA PRO A 224 -5.81 -2.35 -11.94
C PRO A 224 -5.49 -3.83 -11.66
N LEU A 225 -5.95 -4.77 -12.48
CA LEU A 225 -6.00 -6.21 -12.15
C LEU A 225 -4.64 -6.76 -11.71
N THR A 226 -3.54 -6.29 -12.27
CA THR A 226 -2.20 -6.80 -11.96
C THR A 226 -1.85 -6.68 -10.48
N TRP A 227 -2.03 -5.49 -9.90
CA TRP A 227 -1.74 -5.29 -8.48
C TRP A 227 -2.91 -5.69 -7.57
N VAL A 228 -4.14 -5.69 -8.08
CA VAL A 228 -5.32 -6.19 -7.34
C VAL A 228 -5.18 -7.68 -7.05
N LEU A 229 -4.75 -8.50 -8.00
CA LEU A 229 -4.44 -9.92 -7.78
C LEU A 229 -3.38 -10.11 -6.68
N ALA A 230 -2.39 -9.23 -6.63
CA ALA A 230 -1.37 -9.27 -5.58
C ALA A 230 -1.95 -8.88 -4.20
N VAL A 231 -2.90 -7.94 -4.13
CA VAL A 231 -3.64 -7.59 -2.90
C VAL A 231 -4.45 -8.79 -2.41
N GLU A 232 -5.22 -9.44 -3.30
CA GLU A 232 -6.02 -10.61 -2.96
C GLU A 232 -5.15 -11.76 -2.43
N MET A 233 -4.00 -12.01 -3.06
CA MET A 233 -3.05 -13.03 -2.60
C MET A 233 -2.52 -12.69 -1.20
N ALA A 234 -2.12 -11.45 -0.94
CA ALA A 234 -1.65 -11.01 0.36
C ALA A 234 -2.75 -11.08 1.43
N SER A 235 -3.98 -10.68 1.09
CA SER A 235 -5.14 -10.73 1.98
C SER A 235 -5.53 -12.15 2.36
N THR A 236 -5.36 -13.11 1.45
CA THR A 236 -5.65 -14.54 1.73
C THR A 236 -4.67 -15.11 2.76
N GLY A 237 -3.46 -14.57 2.83
CA GLY A 237 -2.41 -15.02 3.74
C GLY A 237 -2.49 -14.40 5.14
N LEU A 238 -3.07 -13.21 5.27
CA LEU A 238 -3.22 -12.47 6.53
C LEU A 238 -4.41 -12.95 7.34
#